data_794fda043dd70160df9563ee5de24372
#
_entry.id   794fda043dd70160df9563ee5de24372
#
_cell.length_a   1.000
_cell.length_b   1.000
_cell.length_c   1.000
_cell.angle_alpha   90.00
_cell.angle_beta   90.00
_cell.angle_gamma   90.00
#
_symmetry.space_group_name_H-M   'P 1'
#
loop_
_entity.id
_entity.type
_entity.pdbx_description
1 polymer ?
#
loop_
_entity_poly.entity_id
_entity_poly.type
_entity_poly.pdbx_seq_one_letter_code
_entity_poly.pdbx_strand_id
1 'polypeptide(L)'
;MNEFIAKMPKAELHVHLEGTLEPGHIFQLAQRNNIKLQYETPEQIIAAYDFHDLPSFLAIYYAAMNVLQTERDFYELTYQYLKKAAADNVIYVEPFFDPQAHTSRGVAFETIVNGIQQAQVDAAAQLGVESNLIMCFLRDMSAESAMEHLEMSLLFKDRIIGVGLDSDEKDNPPVKFAEVFAKARAEGDKLTMHCDVNQKDILGHIRECLDLIRVDRIDH
;
A
#
# COMPACT_ATOMS: atom_id res chain seq x y z
N MET A 1 5.53 17.94 27.09
CA MET A 1 5.91 16.94 26.07
C MET A 1 4.73 16.60 25.16
N ASN A 2 3.61 16.10 25.67
CA ASN A 2 2.45 15.69 24.86
C ASN A 2 1.85 16.81 23.99
N GLU A 3 1.73 18.04 24.51
CA GLU A 3 1.20 19.16 23.73
C GLU A 3 2.13 19.59 22.59
N PHE A 4 3.44 19.52 22.79
CA PHE A 4 4.43 19.77 21.75
C PHE A 4 4.34 18.74 20.63
N ILE A 5 4.28 17.45 20.98
CA ILE A 5 4.15 16.35 20.03
C ILE A 5 2.83 16.46 19.23
N ALA A 6 1.72 16.76 19.92
CA ALA A 6 0.42 16.92 19.26
C ALA A 6 0.39 18.06 18.24
N LYS A 7 1.06 19.19 18.55
CA LYS A 7 1.10 20.37 17.68
C LYS A 7 2.17 20.32 16.60
N MET A 8 3.16 19.45 16.73
CA MET A 8 4.23 19.34 15.74
C MET A 8 3.68 18.79 14.42
N PRO A 9 3.92 19.46 13.28
CA PRO A 9 3.56 18.90 11.97
C PRO A 9 4.40 17.65 11.69
N LYS A 10 3.76 16.64 11.10
CA LYS A 10 4.36 15.32 10.83
C LYS A 10 4.22 14.94 9.38
N ALA A 11 5.11 14.07 8.90
CA ALA A 11 4.98 13.35 7.64
C ALA A 11 4.95 11.85 7.92
N GLU A 12 4.16 11.11 7.14
CA GLU A 12 4.12 9.65 7.17
C GLU A 12 4.52 9.10 5.80
N LEU A 13 5.65 8.41 5.75
CA LEU A 13 6.27 7.96 4.50
C LEU A 13 6.22 6.43 4.33
N HIS A 14 5.62 5.71 5.29
CA HIS A 14 5.51 4.26 5.26
C HIS A 14 4.17 3.81 5.84
N VAL A 15 3.17 3.74 5.01
CA VAL A 15 1.83 3.24 5.35
C VAL A 15 1.23 2.52 4.14
N HIS A 16 0.79 1.28 4.35
CA HIS A 16 0.03 0.54 3.36
C HIS A 16 -1.45 0.92 3.50
N LEU A 17 -2.01 1.50 2.47
CA LEU A 17 -3.35 2.08 2.51
C LEU A 17 -4.40 1.03 2.89
N GLU A 18 -4.31 -0.15 2.31
CA GLU A 18 -5.22 -1.27 2.60
C GLU A 18 -5.11 -1.74 4.06
N GLY A 19 -3.93 -1.58 4.67
CA GLY A 19 -3.70 -1.89 6.10
C GLY A 19 -4.39 -0.92 7.05
N THR A 20 -4.85 0.23 6.57
CA THR A 20 -5.61 1.19 7.37
C THR A 20 -7.10 0.84 7.49
N LEU A 21 -7.53 -0.25 6.82
CA LEU A 21 -8.92 -0.69 6.81
C LEU A 21 -9.36 -1.23 8.19
N GLU A 22 -10.23 -0.52 8.86
CA GLU A 22 -10.68 -0.88 10.20
C GLU A 22 -11.74 -1.98 10.20
N PRO A 23 -11.79 -2.84 11.22
CA PRO A 23 -12.75 -3.94 11.33
C PRO A 23 -14.21 -3.52 11.13
N GLY A 24 -14.64 -2.41 11.72
CA GLY A 24 -16.00 -1.88 11.52
C GLY A 24 -16.27 -1.46 10.07
N HIS A 25 -15.28 -0.90 9.39
CA HIS A 25 -15.39 -0.53 7.98
C HIS A 25 -15.39 -1.76 7.07
N ILE A 26 -14.59 -2.80 7.38
CA ILE A 26 -14.62 -4.09 6.67
C ILE A 26 -16.07 -4.65 6.61
N PHE A 27 -16.76 -4.65 7.74
CA PHE A 27 -18.15 -5.15 7.81
C PHE A 27 -19.12 -4.30 6.98
N GLN A 28 -19.02 -2.98 7.01
CA GLN A 28 -19.84 -2.08 6.21
C GLN A 28 -19.63 -2.31 4.70
N LEU A 29 -18.38 -2.43 4.27
CA LEU A 29 -18.03 -2.70 2.88
C LEU A 29 -18.48 -4.10 2.44
N ALA A 30 -18.28 -5.11 3.29
CA ALA A 30 -18.72 -6.48 3.02
C ALA A 30 -20.22 -6.56 2.80
N GLN A 31 -21.00 -5.88 3.65
CA GLN A 31 -22.46 -5.81 3.50
C GLN A 31 -22.86 -5.10 2.20
N ARG A 32 -22.23 -3.94 1.89
CA ARG A 32 -22.51 -3.18 0.68
C ARG A 32 -22.20 -3.96 -0.59
N ASN A 33 -21.08 -4.66 -0.61
CA ASN A 33 -20.58 -5.39 -1.77
C ASN A 33 -21.01 -6.85 -1.81
N ASN A 34 -21.86 -7.27 -0.86
CA ASN A 34 -22.37 -8.65 -0.74
C ASN A 34 -21.23 -9.69 -0.64
N ILE A 35 -20.18 -9.36 0.10
CA ILE A 35 -19.02 -10.22 0.35
C ILE A 35 -19.23 -10.96 1.67
N LYS A 36 -19.12 -12.29 1.63
CA LYS A 36 -19.20 -13.11 2.84
C LYS A 36 -17.86 -13.08 3.57
N LEU A 37 -17.86 -12.56 4.79
CA LEU A 37 -16.71 -12.63 5.69
C LEU A 37 -16.65 -13.98 6.40
N GLN A 38 -15.44 -14.37 6.81
CA GLN A 38 -15.24 -15.54 7.69
C GLN A 38 -15.52 -15.23 9.17
N TYR A 39 -15.58 -13.94 9.52
CA TYR A 39 -15.87 -13.44 10.86
C TYR A 39 -17.30 -12.92 10.94
N GLU A 40 -17.94 -13.10 12.10
CA GLU A 40 -19.33 -12.67 12.34
C GLU A 40 -19.41 -11.29 12.99
N THR A 41 -18.32 -10.83 13.64
CA THR A 41 -18.27 -9.53 14.30
C THR A 41 -16.91 -8.85 14.13
N PRO A 42 -16.84 -7.49 14.22
CA PRO A 42 -15.58 -6.77 14.20
C PRO A 42 -14.58 -7.22 15.29
N GLU A 43 -15.09 -7.59 16.47
CA GLU A 43 -14.27 -8.05 17.59
C GLU A 43 -13.57 -9.37 17.29
N GLN A 44 -14.16 -10.23 16.46
CA GLN A 44 -13.52 -11.46 15.99
C GLN A 44 -12.35 -11.17 15.05
N ILE A 45 -12.42 -10.13 14.21
CA ILE A 45 -11.30 -9.68 13.39
C ILE A 45 -10.17 -9.16 14.29
N ILE A 46 -10.51 -8.33 15.29
CA ILE A 46 -9.53 -7.80 16.25
C ILE A 46 -8.84 -8.96 17.00
N ALA A 47 -9.60 -9.96 17.43
CA ALA A 47 -9.04 -11.14 18.12
C ALA A 47 -8.15 -12.00 17.21
N ALA A 48 -8.34 -11.93 15.88
CA ALA A 48 -7.49 -12.63 14.91
C ALA A 48 -6.17 -11.90 14.62
N TYR A 49 -6.01 -10.64 15.08
CA TYR A 49 -4.76 -9.88 14.97
C TYR A 49 -3.69 -10.35 15.95
N ASP A 50 -3.50 -11.67 16.07
CA ASP A 50 -2.45 -12.32 16.84
C ASP A 50 -1.40 -12.89 15.88
N PHE A 51 -0.54 -12.01 15.38
CA PHE A 51 0.44 -12.34 14.36
C PHE A 51 1.73 -12.87 15.00
N HIS A 52 2.26 -13.94 14.41
CA HIS A 52 3.52 -14.55 14.87
C HIS A 52 4.67 -14.31 13.88
N ASP A 53 4.33 -14.03 12.62
CA ASP A 53 5.26 -13.81 11.52
C ASP A 53 4.58 -13.03 10.40
N LEU A 54 5.35 -12.62 9.38
CA LEU A 54 4.85 -11.91 8.22
C LEU A 54 3.76 -12.70 7.46
N PRO A 55 3.88 -14.00 7.17
CA PRO A 55 2.83 -14.76 6.49
C PRO A 55 1.50 -14.77 7.23
N SER A 56 1.49 -14.89 8.56
CA SER A 56 0.25 -14.87 9.35
C SER A 56 -0.45 -13.50 9.32
N PHE A 57 0.33 -12.42 9.28
CA PHE A 57 -0.18 -11.07 9.04
C PHE A 57 -0.78 -10.94 7.65
N LEU A 58 -0.03 -11.30 6.59
CA LEU A 58 -0.46 -11.16 5.21
C LEU A 58 -1.74 -11.94 4.90
N ALA A 59 -1.95 -13.11 5.52
CA ALA A 59 -3.16 -13.90 5.32
C ALA A 59 -4.44 -13.13 5.73
N ILE A 60 -4.40 -12.39 6.85
CA ILE A 60 -5.54 -11.58 7.29
C ILE A 60 -5.62 -10.28 6.50
N TYR A 61 -4.47 -9.66 6.21
CA TYR A 61 -4.36 -8.45 5.43
C TYR A 61 -5.01 -8.59 4.04
N TYR A 62 -4.61 -9.60 3.26
CA TYR A 62 -5.19 -9.83 1.93
C TYR A 62 -6.65 -10.29 1.97
N ALA A 63 -7.05 -11.06 3.00
CA ALA A 63 -8.45 -11.43 3.17
C ALA A 63 -9.35 -10.21 3.41
N ALA A 64 -8.87 -9.23 4.17
CA ALA A 64 -9.61 -7.99 4.44
C ALA A 64 -9.79 -7.14 3.16
N MET A 65 -8.83 -7.11 2.26
CA MET A 65 -8.90 -6.35 1.01
C MET A 65 -10.03 -6.78 0.08
N ASN A 66 -10.55 -8.01 0.22
CA ASN A 66 -11.60 -8.53 -0.65
C ASN A 66 -12.89 -7.68 -0.62
N VAL A 67 -13.11 -6.89 0.40
CA VAL A 67 -14.30 -6.02 0.50
C VAL A 67 -14.19 -4.77 -0.38
N LEU A 68 -13.00 -4.41 -0.88
CA LEU A 68 -12.76 -3.25 -1.73
C LEU A 68 -13.05 -3.61 -3.19
N GLN A 69 -14.14 -3.08 -3.77
CA GLN A 69 -14.64 -3.46 -5.10
C GLN A 69 -14.86 -2.26 -6.03
N THR A 70 -15.15 -1.09 -5.50
CA THR A 70 -15.59 0.07 -6.26
C THR A 70 -14.73 1.31 -5.96
N GLU A 71 -14.74 2.31 -6.85
CA GLU A 71 -14.08 3.60 -6.61
C GLU A 71 -14.49 4.21 -5.26
N ARG A 72 -15.77 4.05 -4.89
CA ARG A 72 -16.27 4.53 -3.61
C ARG A 72 -15.61 3.84 -2.42
N ASP A 73 -15.31 2.54 -2.52
CA ASP A 73 -14.65 1.80 -1.44
C ASP A 73 -13.21 2.31 -1.23
N PHE A 74 -12.47 2.52 -2.32
CA PHE A 74 -11.11 3.06 -2.27
C PHE A 74 -11.10 4.54 -1.82
N TYR A 75 -12.09 5.32 -2.23
CA TYR A 75 -12.28 6.68 -1.73
C TYR A 75 -12.51 6.68 -0.21
N GLU A 76 -13.47 5.91 0.28
CA GLU A 76 -13.82 5.86 1.70
C GLU A 76 -12.64 5.38 2.56
N LEU A 77 -11.93 4.34 2.12
CA LEU A 77 -10.71 3.85 2.77
C LEU A 77 -9.69 4.97 2.91
N THR A 78 -9.33 5.59 1.79
CA THR A 78 -8.28 6.62 1.73
C THR A 78 -8.67 7.86 2.53
N TYR A 79 -9.90 8.34 2.37
CA TYR A 79 -10.35 9.54 3.07
C TYR A 79 -10.43 9.35 4.59
N GLN A 80 -10.88 8.17 5.06
CA GLN A 80 -10.90 7.86 6.48
C GLN A 80 -9.49 7.82 7.08
N TYR A 81 -8.53 7.22 6.38
CA TYR A 81 -7.14 7.23 6.79
C TYR A 81 -6.58 8.67 6.87
N LEU A 82 -6.72 9.46 5.79
CA LEU A 82 -6.22 10.84 5.75
C LEU A 82 -6.88 11.74 6.81
N LYS A 83 -8.15 11.50 7.14
CA LYS A 83 -8.84 12.19 8.23
C LYS A 83 -8.22 11.88 9.60
N LYS A 84 -7.78 10.63 9.84
CA LYS A 84 -7.07 10.27 11.07
C LYS A 84 -5.68 10.88 11.11
N ALA A 85 -4.95 10.82 10.01
CA ALA A 85 -3.65 11.45 9.87
C ALA A 85 -3.72 12.95 10.17
N ALA A 86 -4.74 13.66 9.65
CA ALA A 86 -4.98 15.06 9.95
C ALA A 86 -5.21 15.32 11.45
N ALA A 87 -5.98 14.45 12.12
CA ALA A 87 -6.24 14.58 13.56
C ALA A 87 -4.97 14.46 14.41
N ASP A 88 -3.97 13.73 13.91
CA ASP A 88 -2.64 13.60 14.51
C ASP A 88 -1.62 14.65 14.04
N ASN A 89 -2.12 15.69 13.33
CA ASN A 89 -1.31 16.77 12.75
C ASN A 89 -0.27 16.27 11.73
N VAL A 90 -0.59 15.22 10.99
CA VAL A 90 0.13 14.82 9.80
C VAL A 90 -0.30 15.74 8.66
N ILE A 91 0.67 16.35 7.99
CA ILE A 91 0.45 17.31 6.91
C ILE A 91 0.84 16.75 5.53
N TYR A 92 1.58 15.66 5.50
CA TYR A 92 2.07 15.02 4.28
C TYR A 92 2.16 13.49 4.44
N VAL A 93 1.71 12.76 3.42
CA VAL A 93 1.70 11.28 3.42
C VAL A 93 2.16 10.73 2.06
N GLU A 94 2.94 9.64 2.08
CA GLU A 94 3.24 8.81 0.91
C GLU A 94 2.67 7.39 1.12
N PRO A 95 1.36 7.18 0.88
CA PRO A 95 0.77 5.88 1.09
C PRO A 95 1.13 4.92 -0.05
N PHE A 96 1.39 3.65 0.30
CA PHE A 96 1.49 2.53 -0.61
C PHE A 96 0.11 1.97 -0.95
N PHE A 97 -0.05 1.39 -2.14
CA PHE A 97 -1.20 0.59 -2.50
C PHE A 97 -0.80 -0.59 -3.39
N ASP A 98 -1.53 -1.69 -3.30
CA ASP A 98 -1.22 -2.99 -3.90
C ASP A 98 -2.19 -3.34 -5.03
N PRO A 99 -2.08 -2.76 -6.25
CA PRO A 99 -3.07 -2.99 -7.29
C PRO A 99 -3.20 -4.45 -7.71
N GLN A 100 -2.11 -5.24 -7.67
CA GLN A 100 -2.14 -6.67 -8.02
C GLN A 100 -3.09 -7.48 -7.13
N ALA A 101 -3.20 -7.14 -5.84
CA ALA A 101 -4.15 -7.77 -4.92
C ALA A 101 -5.62 -7.56 -5.33
N HIS A 102 -5.89 -6.50 -6.06
CA HIS A 102 -7.24 -6.13 -6.50
C HIS A 102 -7.54 -6.57 -7.93
N THR A 103 -6.60 -6.36 -8.86
CA THR A 103 -6.78 -6.72 -10.28
C THR A 103 -6.89 -8.22 -10.48
N SER A 104 -6.16 -9.02 -9.67
CA SER A 104 -6.25 -10.49 -9.68
C SER A 104 -7.66 -11.04 -9.43
N ARG A 105 -8.54 -10.24 -8.81
CA ARG A 105 -9.96 -10.58 -8.54
C ARG A 105 -10.94 -9.75 -9.37
N GLY A 106 -10.46 -9.08 -10.41
CA GLY A 106 -11.28 -8.41 -11.43
C GLY A 106 -11.61 -6.95 -11.15
N VAL A 107 -11.02 -6.31 -10.14
CA VAL A 107 -11.16 -4.85 -9.93
C VAL A 107 -10.24 -4.14 -10.93
N ALA A 108 -10.77 -3.23 -11.73
CA ALA A 108 -9.98 -2.50 -12.70
C ALA A 108 -8.97 -1.56 -12.03
N PHE A 109 -7.75 -1.47 -12.58
CA PHE A 109 -6.69 -0.59 -12.08
C PHE A 109 -7.16 0.87 -11.94
N GLU A 110 -7.88 1.36 -12.94
CA GLU A 110 -8.47 2.70 -12.95
C GLU A 110 -9.42 2.93 -11.77
N THR A 111 -10.26 1.94 -11.42
CA THR A 111 -11.18 2.00 -10.27
C THR A 111 -10.44 2.27 -8.97
N ILE A 112 -9.29 1.61 -8.77
CA ILE A 112 -8.46 1.77 -7.58
C ILE A 112 -7.90 3.20 -7.53
N VAL A 113 -7.20 3.61 -8.59
CA VAL A 113 -6.49 4.90 -8.64
C VAL A 113 -7.46 6.07 -8.59
N ASN A 114 -8.61 6.01 -9.28
CA ASN A 114 -9.61 7.07 -9.25
C ASN A 114 -10.19 7.28 -7.85
N GLY A 115 -10.54 6.20 -7.15
CA GLY A 115 -11.05 6.29 -5.78
C GLY A 115 -10.05 6.91 -4.82
N ILE A 116 -8.80 6.44 -4.85
CA ILE A 116 -7.72 6.97 -4.02
C ILE A 116 -7.48 8.46 -4.33
N GLN A 117 -7.32 8.81 -5.60
CA GLN A 117 -7.02 10.20 -5.99
C GLN A 117 -8.10 11.17 -5.60
N GLN A 118 -9.37 10.82 -5.81
CA GLN A 118 -10.47 11.71 -5.39
C GLN A 118 -10.42 11.99 -3.88
N ALA A 119 -10.11 10.97 -3.07
CA ALA A 119 -9.95 11.15 -1.63
C ALA A 119 -8.73 12.03 -1.27
N GLN A 120 -7.61 11.89 -2.00
CA GLN A 120 -6.44 12.77 -1.82
C GLN A 120 -6.77 14.23 -2.12
N VAL A 121 -7.45 14.51 -3.23
CA VAL A 121 -7.89 15.85 -3.61
C VAL A 121 -8.79 16.46 -2.53
N ASP A 122 -9.78 15.71 -2.07
CA ASP A 122 -10.72 16.18 -1.05
C ASP A 122 -10.03 16.38 0.31
N ALA A 123 -9.11 15.51 0.69
CA ALA A 123 -8.34 15.64 1.94
C ALA A 123 -7.40 16.85 1.91
N ALA A 124 -6.72 17.11 0.79
CA ALA A 124 -5.91 18.32 0.64
C ALA A 124 -6.76 19.58 0.81
N ALA A 125 -7.94 19.63 0.16
CA ALA A 125 -8.83 20.79 0.22
C ALA A 125 -9.52 20.97 1.59
N GLN A 126 -9.92 19.87 2.26
CA GLN A 126 -10.78 19.93 3.44
C GLN A 126 -10.02 19.76 4.75
N LEU A 127 -8.91 19.01 4.73
CA LEU A 127 -8.15 18.61 5.91
C LEU A 127 -6.74 19.21 5.94
N GLY A 128 -6.24 19.75 4.81
CA GLY A 128 -4.88 20.28 4.69
C GLY A 128 -3.79 19.19 4.72
N VAL A 129 -4.12 17.97 4.31
CA VAL A 129 -3.16 16.86 4.21
C VAL A 129 -2.83 16.64 2.75
N GLU A 130 -1.59 16.92 2.37
CA GLU A 130 -1.06 16.58 1.05
C GLU A 130 -0.64 15.11 1.01
N SER A 131 -0.84 14.43 -0.12
CA SER A 131 -0.41 13.05 -0.27
C SER A 131 -0.02 12.71 -1.70
N ASN A 132 1.00 11.82 -1.83
CA ASN A 132 1.50 11.32 -3.10
C ASN A 132 1.52 9.80 -3.08
N LEU A 133 0.90 9.17 -4.08
CA LEU A 133 0.67 7.73 -4.11
C LEU A 133 1.90 6.97 -4.63
N ILE A 134 2.25 5.86 -3.97
CA ILE A 134 3.29 4.92 -4.40
C ILE A 134 2.63 3.57 -4.69
N MET A 135 2.87 3.02 -5.88
CA MET A 135 2.37 1.71 -6.26
C MET A 135 3.36 0.62 -5.86
N CYS A 136 2.94 -0.37 -5.08
CA CYS A 136 3.78 -1.51 -4.75
C CYS A 136 3.53 -2.70 -5.68
N PHE A 137 4.61 -3.42 -5.99
CA PHE A 137 4.56 -4.73 -6.61
C PHE A 137 4.62 -5.80 -5.52
N LEU A 138 3.74 -6.82 -5.64
CA LEU A 138 3.74 -7.97 -4.74
C LEU A 138 4.87 -8.92 -5.14
N ARG A 139 5.88 -9.07 -4.29
CA ARG A 139 7.10 -9.83 -4.63
C ARG A 139 6.91 -11.35 -4.68
N ASP A 140 5.83 -11.86 -4.09
CA ASP A 140 5.38 -13.25 -4.22
C ASP A 140 4.68 -13.53 -5.56
N MET A 141 4.32 -12.49 -6.33
CA MET A 141 3.85 -12.60 -7.72
C MET A 141 5.02 -12.57 -8.71
N SER A 142 4.76 -12.78 -10.00
CA SER A 142 5.81 -12.82 -11.02
C SER A 142 6.28 -11.41 -11.43
N ALA A 143 7.52 -11.32 -11.92
CA ALA A 143 8.06 -10.07 -12.46
C ALA A 143 7.30 -9.61 -13.72
N GLU A 144 6.74 -10.53 -14.49
CA GLU A 144 5.89 -10.22 -15.65
C GLU A 144 4.61 -9.51 -15.18
N SER A 145 3.95 -10.00 -14.12
CA SER A 145 2.78 -9.33 -13.55
C SER A 145 3.14 -7.93 -13.02
N ALA A 146 4.30 -7.77 -12.39
CA ALA A 146 4.76 -6.44 -11.96
C ALA A 146 4.99 -5.50 -13.16
N MET A 147 5.57 -6.02 -14.27
CA MET A 147 5.77 -5.25 -15.49
C MET A 147 4.45 -4.81 -16.12
N GLU A 148 3.45 -5.69 -16.18
CA GLU A 148 2.10 -5.35 -16.66
C GLU A 148 1.48 -4.23 -15.84
N HIS A 149 1.60 -4.27 -14.50
CA HIS A 149 1.07 -3.23 -13.63
C HIS A 149 1.85 -1.91 -13.73
N LEU A 150 3.17 -1.98 -13.96
CA LEU A 150 3.95 -0.79 -14.30
C LEU A 150 3.42 -0.15 -15.60
N GLU A 151 3.16 -0.94 -16.63
CA GLU A 151 2.61 -0.42 -17.88
C GLU A 151 1.22 0.22 -17.71
N MET A 152 0.36 -0.38 -16.88
CA MET A 152 -0.92 0.23 -16.52
C MET A 152 -0.74 1.57 -15.78
N SER A 153 0.22 1.66 -14.87
CA SER A 153 0.48 2.87 -14.08
C SER A 153 0.95 4.06 -14.91
N LEU A 154 1.58 3.81 -16.07
CA LEU A 154 2.04 4.88 -16.97
C LEU A 154 0.91 5.79 -17.47
N LEU A 155 -0.33 5.29 -17.48
CA LEU A 155 -1.51 6.10 -17.82
C LEU A 155 -1.92 7.06 -16.68
N PHE A 156 -1.32 6.92 -15.49
CA PHE A 156 -1.65 7.66 -14.27
C PHE A 156 -0.41 8.33 -13.65
N LYS A 157 0.56 8.67 -14.47
CA LYS A 157 1.84 9.26 -14.04
C LYS A 157 1.71 10.59 -13.29
N ASP A 158 0.64 11.30 -13.51
CA ASP A 158 0.30 12.52 -12.77
C ASP A 158 -0.23 12.26 -11.35
N ARG A 159 -0.45 11.00 -10.99
CA ARG A 159 -1.10 10.57 -9.74
C ARG A 159 -0.22 9.63 -8.90
N ILE A 160 0.70 8.92 -9.54
CA ILE A 160 1.61 7.94 -8.91
C ILE A 160 3.02 8.48 -9.05
N ILE A 161 3.68 8.78 -7.91
CA ILE A 161 5.02 9.39 -7.91
C ILE A 161 6.16 8.38 -7.99
N GLY A 162 5.85 7.12 -7.71
CA GLY A 162 6.87 6.08 -7.67
C GLY A 162 6.31 4.69 -7.47
N VAL A 163 7.23 3.73 -7.46
CA VAL A 163 6.93 2.31 -7.27
C VAL A 163 7.71 1.72 -6.10
N GLY A 164 7.08 0.74 -5.45
CA GLY A 164 7.66 -0.02 -4.34
C GLY A 164 7.64 -1.52 -4.59
N LEU A 165 8.23 -2.27 -3.66
CA LEU A 165 8.17 -3.74 -3.61
C LEU A 165 7.86 -4.16 -2.18
N ASP A 166 6.83 -5.00 -2.00
CA ASP A 166 6.37 -5.46 -0.70
C ASP A 166 5.88 -6.91 -0.71
N SER A 167 5.06 -7.34 0.24
CA SER A 167 4.53 -8.68 0.41
C SER A 167 5.54 -9.71 0.94
N ASP A 168 5.36 -11.01 0.63
CA ASP A 168 6.16 -12.09 1.21
C ASP A 168 7.59 -12.12 0.64
N GLU A 169 8.55 -11.77 1.48
CA GLU A 169 9.96 -11.69 1.12
C GLU A 169 10.63 -13.06 0.98
N LYS A 170 10.03 -14.10 1.56
CA LYS A 170 10.62 -15.43 1.55
C LYS A 170 10.78 -15.97 0.14
N ASP A 171 12.03 -16.30 -0.21
CA ASP A 171 12.40 -16.83 -1.54
C ASP A 171 12.07 -15.87 -2.72
N ASN A 172 11.82 -14.60 -2.43
CA ASN A 172 11.52 -13.55 -3.41
C ASN A 172 12.53 -12.39 -3.31
N PRO A 173 13.79 -12.57 -3.72
CA PRO A 173 14.84 -11.57 -3.61
C PRO A 173 14.56 -10.34 -4.50
N PRO A 174 15.08 -9.16 -4.16
CA PRO A 174 14.91 -7.93 -4.94
C PRO A 174 15.33 -8.06 -6.40
N VAL A 175 16.41 -8.79 -6.68
CA VAL A 175 16.95 -8.99 -8.04
C VAL A 175 15.92 -9.55 -9.02
N LYS A 176 14.93 -10.33 -8.56
CA LYS A 176 13.81 -10.84 -9.36
C LYS A 176 13.08 -9.72 -10.13
N PHE A 177 13.07 -8.52 -9.59
CA PHE A 177 12.35 -7.36 -10.12
C PHE A 177 13.25 -6.29 -10.74
N ALA A 178 14.56 -6.58 -10.92
CA ALA A 178 15.54 -5.60 -11.38
C ALA A 178 15.15 -4.93 -12.72
N GLU A 179 14.60 -5.69 -13.67
CA GLU A 179 14.16 -5.16 -14.97
C GLU A 179 12.96 -4.22 -14.85
N VAL A 180 11.99 -4.55 -13.99
CA VAL A 180 10.80 -3.72 -13.73
C VAL A 180 11.23 -2.38 -13.13
N PHE A 181 12.09 -2.41 -12.12
CA PHE A 181 12.62 -1.19 -11.49
C PHE A 181 13.50 -0.37 -12.42
N ALA A 182 14.27 -1.02 -13.31
CA ALA A 182 15.05 -0.30 -14.34
C ALA A 182 14.13 0.46 -15.31
N LYS A 183 13.01 -0.15 -15.73
CA LYS A 183 12.00 0.49 -16.57
C LYS A 183 11.30 1.62 -15.82
N ALA A 184 10.84 1.40 -14.59
CA ALA A 184 10.21 2.43 -13.76
C ALA A 184 11.11 3.67 -13.61
N ARG A 185 12.41 3.46 -13.33
CA ARG A 185 13.40 4.55 -13.29
C ARG A 185 13.51 5.29 -14.61
N ALA A 186 13.55 4.56 -15.73
CA ALA A 186 13.64 5.18 -17.06
C ALA A 186 12.40 6.04 -17.37
N GLU A 187 11.26 5.67 -16.82
CA GLU A 187 10.00 6.42 -16.89
C GLU A 187 9.96 7.61 -15.89
N GLY A 188 10.92 7.73 -14.98
CA GLY A 188 11.05 8.83 -14.03
C GLY A 188 10.38 8.60 -12.67
N ASP A 189 9.98 7.37 -12.36
CA ASP A 189 9.41 7.02 -11.07
C ASP A 189 10.46 7.08 -9.94
N LYS A 190 10.02 7.45 -8.74
CA LYS A 190 10.76 7.21 -7.50
C LYS A 190 10.68 5.74 -7.14
N LEU A 191 11.77 5.21 -6.57
CA LEU A 191 11.88 3.80 -6.27
C LEU A 191 12.05 3.59 -4.77
N THR A 192 11.18 2.78 -4.18
CA THR A 192 11.33 2.34 -2.78
C THR A 192 11.20 0.82 -2.69
N MET A 193 11.63 0.24 -1.58
CA MET A 193 11.59 -1.21 -1.43
C MET A 193 11.59 -1.64 0.02
N HIS A 194 10.69 -2.54 0.38
CA HIS A 194 10.80 -3.27 1.64
C HIS A 194 11.96 -4.26 1.53
N CYS A 195 12.88 -4.23 2.50
CA CYS A 195 14.02 -5.12 2.58
C CYS A 195 14.74 -4.93 3.92
N ASP A 196 14.96 -5.89 4.71
CA ASP A 196 14.68 -7.33 4.60
C ASP A 196 14.25 -7.85 5.96
N VAL A 197 13.18 -8.63 6.04
CA VAL A 197 12.67 -9.15 7.31
C VAL A 197 12.90 -10.66 7.39
N ASN A 198 13.80 -11.08 8.30
CA ASN A 198 14.06 -12.49 8.63
C ASN A 198 14.47 -13.40 7.45
N GLN A 199 15.23 -12.87 6.49
CA GLN A 199 15.72 -13.64 5.35
C GLN A 199 17.12 -14.20 5.59
N LYS A 200 17.51 -15.22 4.80
CA LYS A 200 18.82 -15.88 4.94
C LYS A 200 19.99 -15.01 4.48
N ASP A 201 19.80 -14.17 3.49
CA ASP A 201 20.82 -13.30 2.88
C ASP A 201 20.46 -11.82 2.95
N ILE A 202 20.13 -11.36 4.15
CA ILE A 202 19.72 -9.96 4.40
C ILE A 202 20.70 -8.95 3.78
N LEU A 203 22.01 -9.13 4.02
CA LEU A 203 23.02 -8.21 3.50
C LEU A 203 23.13 -8.24 1.97
N GLY A 204 22.94 -9.41 1.35
CA GLY A 204 22.88 -9.56 -0.10
C GLY A 204 21.70 -8.81 -0.69
N HIS A 205 20.52 -9.01 -0.14
CA HIS A 205 19.29 -8.34 -0.59
C HIS A 205 19.35 -6.81 -0.43
N ILE A 206 19.88 -6.31 0.71
CA ILE A 206 20.09 -4.86 0.90
C ILE A 206 21.06 -4.31 -0.17
N ARG A 207 22.13 -5.03 -0.51
CA ARG A 207 23.03 -4.63 -1.59
C ARG A 207 22.36 -4.66 -2.96
N GLU A 208 21.51 -5.66 -3.24
CA GLU A 208 20.72 -5.67 -4.47
C GLU A 208 19.84 -4.40 -4.58
N CYS A 209 19.20 -3.97 -3.49
CA CYS A 209 18.44 -2.75 -3.47
C CYS A 209 19.29 -1.51 -3.73
N LEU A 210 20.44 -1.37 -3.05
CA LEU A 210 21.27 -0.16 -3.09
C LEU A 210 22.20 -0.09 -4.30
N ASP A 211 22.86 -1.19 -4.64
CA ASP A 211 23.94 -1.20 -5.63
C ASP A 211 23.45 -1.58 -7.03
N LEU A 212 22.51 -2.54 -7.11
CA LEU A 212 21.97 -3.05 -8.37
C LEU A 212 20.74 -2.26 -8.82
N ILE A 213 19.69 -2.25 -8.01
CA ILE A 213 18.42 -1.58 -8.35
C ILE A 213 18.53 -0.08 -8.10
N ARG A 214 19.31 0.36 -7.11
CA ARG A 214 19.55 1.75 -6.73
C ARG A 214 18.28 2.48 -6.34
N VAL A 215 17.51 1.91 -5.41
CA VAL A 215 16.31 2.54 -4.88
C VAL A 215 16.62 3.90 -4.23
N ASP A 216 15.66 4.80 -4.26
CA ASP A 216 15.76 6.11 -3.60
C ASP A 216 15.60 5.97 -2.07
N ARG A 217 14.86 4.93 -1.62
CA ARG A 217 14.60 4.64 -0.21
C ARG A 217 14.48 3.14 0.03
N ILE A 218 15.01 2.67 1.17
CA ILE A 218 14.64 1.37 1.76
C ILE A 218 13.67 1.66 2.90
N ASP A 219 12.57 0.93 2.96
CA ASP A 219 11.49 1.22 3.90
C ASP A 219 11.72 0.60 5.29
N HIS A 220 12.48 -0.50 5.39
CA HIS A 220 13.00 -1.04 6.67
C HIS A 220 14.10 -2.09 6.44
#